data_dd13dccc34b9a9b5ce337b67ac2dd3b9
#
_entry.id   dd13dccc34b9a9b5ce337b67ac2dd3b9
#
_cell.length_a   1.000
_cell.length_b   1.000
_cell.length_c   1.000
_cell.angle_alpha   90.00
_cell.angle_beta   90.00
_cell.angle_gamma   90.00
#
_symmetry.space_group_name_H-M   'P 1'
#
loop_
_entity.id
_entity.type
_entity.pdbx_description
1 polymer ?
#
loop_
_entity_poly.entity_id
_entity_poly.type
_entity_poly.pdbx_seq_one_letter_code
_entity_poly.pdbx_strand_id
1 'polypeptide(L)'
;CEPFTCGNDEDMDEFFRTDAIAYAKFRMGKSYCFRLTQNPKKIVACFTVSNDSIRLYDLGSSKKNKMWKDFSNREKRLSRYPGILIGRLAVAKEFAGQGFGSEVVRFIKEWFVVEDNKSGCRLAIVDAKNDVKVLAFYERNGFSYLFQTERDEFRYINLSKSEQALFAQNSPRSTRLMYCDLL
;
A
#
# COMPACT_ATOMS: atom_id res chain seq x y z
N CYS A 1 20.95 15.10 3.84
CA CYS A 1 19.59 15.67 3.81
C CYS A 1 19.31 16.35 5.13
N GLU A 2 18.39 17.30 5.13
CA GLU A 2 17.82 17.84 6.36
C GLU A 2 17.02 16.73 7.08
N PRO A 3 16.85 16.80 8.41
CA PRO A 3 16.04 15.85 9.15
C PRO A 3 14.61 15.83 8.59
N PHE A 4 14.10 14.61 8.33
CA PHE A 4 12.72 14.42 7.88
C PHE A 4 11.82 14.12 9.09
N THR A 5 10.64 14.75 9.14
CA THR A 5 9.57 14.41 10.07
C THR A 5 8.21 14.66 9.43
N CYS A 6 7.28 13.73 9.59
CA CYS A 6 5.87 13.91 9.23
C CYS A 6 5.07 14.55 10.38
N GLY A 7 5.64 14.63 11.58
CA GLY A 7 5.17 15.44 12.71
C GLY A 7 4.07 14.82 13.58
N ASN A 8 3.51 13.67 13.21
CA ASN A 8 2.40 13.04 13.92
C ASN A 8 2.47 11.50 13.98
N ASP A 9 3.58 10.92 13.53
CA ASP A 9 3.80 9.47 13.53
C ASP A 9 5.30 9.18 13.71
N GLU A 10 5.69 8.90 14.96
CA GLU A 10 7.10 8.69 15.32
C GLU A 10 7.67 7.41 14.69
N ASP A 11 6.87 6.34 14.58
CA ASP A 11 7.27 5.10 13.90
C ASP A 11 7.60 5.35 12.42
N MET A 12 6.82 6.23 11.77
CA MET A 12 7.07 6.63 10.40
C MET A 12 8.39 7.43 10.27
N ASP A 13 8.62 8.36 11.19
CA ASP A 13 9.83 9.19 11.21
C ASP A 13 11.07 8.34 11.49
N GLU A 14 11.00 7.42 12.45
CA GLU A 14 12.09 6.50 12.78
C GLU A 14 12.41 5.58 11.59
N PHE A 15 11.38 5.01 10.96
CA PHE A 15 11.58 4.16 9.80
C PHE A 15 12.37 4.87 8.69
N PHE A 16 11.98 6.07 8.28
CA PHE A 16 12.68 6.78 7.21
C PHE A 16 14.04 7.32 7.62
N ARG A 17 14.30 7.47 8.91
CA ARG A 17 15.60 7.91 9.46
C ARG A 17 16.60 6.77 9.53
N THR A 18 16.16 5.59 9.94
CA THR A 18 17.05 4.46 10.33
C THR A 18 16.76 3.19 9.54
N ASP A 19 15.51 2.72 9.50
CA ASP A 19 15.18 1.37 9.07
C ASP A 19 15.14 1.20 7.56
N ALA A 20 14.84 2.25 6.81
CA ALA A 20 14.73 2.21 5.35
C ALA A 20 16.01 1.69 4.67
N ILE A 21 17.19 1.97 5.25
CA ILE A 21 18.48 1.49 4.74
C ILE A 21 18.60 -0.02 4.96
N ALA A 22 18.23 -0.52 6.13
CA ALA A 22 18.24 -1.94 6.45
C ALA A 22 17.25 -2.71 5.57
N TYR A 23 16.04 -2.18 5.38
CA TYR A 23 15.03 -2.74 4.50
C TYR A 23 15.54 -2.91 3.06
N ALA A 24 16.21 -1.89 2.53
CA ALA A 24 16.81 -1.95 1.20
C ALA A 24 17.94 -3.00 1.12
N LYS A 25 18.81 -3.06 2.14
CA LYS A 25 19.92 -4.03 2.23
C LYS A 25 19.41 -5.48 2.27
N PHE A 26 18.35 -5.74 3.02
CA PHE A 26 17.72 -7.07 3.11
C PHE A 26 16.72 -7.35 1.97
N ARG A 27 16.59 -6.43 1.00
CA ARG A 27 15.68 -6.55 -0.17
C ARG A 27 14.20 -6.72 0.23
N MET A 28 13.80 -6.23 1.39
CA MET A 28 12.43 -6.28 1.88
C MET A 28 11.55 -5.16 1.29
N GLY A 29 12.17 -4.09 0.81
CA GLY A 29 11.52 -2.98 0.13
C GLY A 29 12.54 -1.94 -0.31
N LYS A 30 12.09 -1.01 -1.13
CA LYS A 30 12.89 0.14 -1.58
C LYS A 30 12.21 1.43 -1.18
N SER A 31 12.96 2.32 -0.52
CA SER A 31 12.48 3.64 -0.13
C SER A 31 12.99 4.72 -1.08
N TYR A 32 12.12 5.67 -1.36
CA TYR A 32 12.37 6.80 -2.24
C TYR A 32 11.93 8.09 -1.57
N CYS A 33 12.49 9.21 -2.00
CA CYS A 33 12.07 10.51 -1.51
C CYS A 33 11.96 11.53 -2.64
N PHE A 34 10.99 12.42 -2.52
CA PHE A 34 10.90 13.64 -3.30
C PHE A 34 11.57 14.78 -2.55
N ARG A 35 12.30 15.61 -3.27
CA ARG A 35 13.06 16.76 -2.74
C ARG A 35 12.69 18.01 -3.50
N LEU A 36 12.85 19.15 -2.86
CA LEU A 36 12.71 20.42 -3.56
C LEU A 36 13.84 20.62 -4.57
N THR A 37 13.49 20.98 -5.79
CA THR A 37 14.48 21.29 -6.84
C THR A 37 15.41 22.44 -6.43
N GLN A 38 14.85 23.46 -5.78
CA GLN A 38 15.58 24.64 -5.33
C GLN A 38 16.43 24.38 -4.07
N ASN A 39 16.09 23.38 -3.26
CA ASN A 39 16.86 22.94 -2.10
C ASN A 39 16.86 21.41 -2.02
N PRO A 40 17.78 20.71 -2.70
CA PRO A 40 17.83 19.24 -2.73
C PRO A 40 18.12 18.58 -1.38
N LYS A 41 18.48 19.33 -0.36
CA LYS A 41 18.61 18.83 1.02
C LYS A 41 17.26 18.67 1.70
N LYS A 42 16.23 19.37 1.21
CA LYS A 42 14.87 19.40 1.76
C LYS A 42 14.02 18.26 1.19
N ILE A 43 13.58 17.36 2.03
CA ILE A 43 12.70 16.26 1.67
C ILE A 43 11.25 16.71 1.81
N VAL A 44 10.45 16.52 0.76
CA VAL A 44 9.02 16.83 0.71
C VAL A 44 8.18 15.64 1.13
N ALA A 45 8.50 14.45 0.60
CA ALA A 45 7.79 13.22 0.90
C ALA A 45 8.71 12.01 0.75
N CYS A 46 8.41 10.96 1.50
CA CYS A 46 9.07 9.66 1.42
C CYS A 46 8.02 8.56 1.21
N PHE A 47 8.40 7.50 0.50
CA PHE A 47 7.58 6.29 0.39
C PHE A 47 8.45 5.05 0.24
N THR A 48 7.90 3.91 0.62
CA THR A 48 8.54 2.60 0.48
C THR A 48 7.63 1.67 -0.30
N VAL A 49 8.20 0.94 -1.24
CA VAL A 49 7.48 -0.04 -2.05
C VAL A 49 8.16 -1.40 -1.99
N SER A 50 7.34 -2.46 -2.05
CA SER A 50 7.80 -3.84 -2.16
C SER A 50 6.86 -4.65 -3.05
N ASN A 51 7.31 -5.81 -3.52
CA ASN A 51 6.46 -6.72 -4.28
C ASN A 51 5.43 -7.38 -3.37
N ASP A 52 4.21 -7.52 -3.87
CA ASP A 52 3.12 -8.23 -3.19
C ASP A 52 2.18 -8.88 -4.21
N SER A 53 1.17 -9.59 -3.72
CA SER A 53 0.14 -10.18 -4.57
C SER A 53 -1.15 -10.45 -3.80
N ILE A 54 -2.28 -10.25 -4.45
CA ILE A 54 -3.59 -10.63 -3.90
C ILE A 54 -3.91 -12.07 -4.30
N ARG A 55 -4.22 -12.93 -3.30
CA ARG A 55 -4.69 -14.31 -3.49
C ARG A 55 -6.16 -14.31 -3.85
N LEU A 56 -6.51 -14.73 -5.06
CA LEU A 56 -7.88 -14.66 -5.55
C LEU A 56 -8.79 -15.77 -5.03
N TYR A 57 -8.24 -16.94 -4.71
CA TYR A 57 -9.05 -18.06 -4.22
C TYR A 57 -9.69 -17.78 -2.86
N ASP A 58 -9.06 -16.95 -2.06
CA ASP A 58 -9.53 -16.56 -0.74
C ASP A 58 -10.56 -15.41 -0.77
N LEU A 59 -10.84 -14.88 -1.96
CA LEU A 59 -11.84 -13.83 -2.15
C LEU A 59 -13.22 -14.42 -2.39
N GLY A 60 -14.28 -13.72 -1.94
CA GLY A 60 -15.65 -14.05 -2.27
C GLY A 60 -15.91 -14.05 -3.79
N SER A 61 -16.80 -14.92 -4.27
CA SER A 61 -17.05 -15.18 -5.68
C SER A 61 -17.32 -13.90 -6.51
N SER A 62 -18.07 -12.95 -5.97
CA SER A 62 -18.39 -11.70 -6.67
C SER A 62 -17.13 -10.87 -6.98
N LYS A 63 -16.26 -10.65 -5.97
CA LYS A 63 -15.04 -9.90 -6.13
C LYS A 63 -14.04 -10.61 -7.04
N LYS A 64 -13.89 -11.91 -6.85
CA LYS A 64 -13.07 -12.77 -7.70
C LYS A 64 -13.50 -12.70 -9.17
N ASN A 65 -14.80 -12.80 -9.44
CA ASN A 65 -15.32 -12.70 -10.81
C ASN A 65 -15.12 -11.32 -11.42
N LYS A 66 -15.22 -10.24 -10.62
CA LYS A 66 -14.92 -8.88 -11.08
C LYS A 66 -13.46 -8.77 -11.53
N MET A 67 -12.51 -9.26 -10.71
CA MET A 67 -11.08 -9.23 -11.05
C MET A 67 -10.71 -10.11 -12.25
N TRP A 68 -11.46 -11.21 -12.47
CA TRP A 68 -11.24 -12.09 -13.62
C TRP A 68 -11.90 -11.59 -14.91
N LYS A 69 -12.85 -10.66 -14.84
CA LYS A 69 -13.63 -10.20 -15.99
C LYS A 69 -12.73 -9.61 -17.08
N ASP A 70 -11.66 -8.96 -16.69
CA ASP A 70 -10.73 -8.28 -17.59
C ASP A 70 -9.68 -9.23 -18.19
N PHE A 71 -9.69 -10.50 -17.82
CA PHE A 71 -8.83 -11.53 -18.40
C PHE A 71 -9.57 -12.29 -19.50
N SER A 72 -9.22 -12.04 -20.75
CA SER A 72 -9.87 -12.64 -21.92
C SER A 72 -9.70 -14.15 -22.01
N ASN A 73 -8.64 -14.72 -21.45
CA ASN A 73 -8.39 -16.16 -21.48
C ASN A 73 -8.74 -16.80 -20.14
N ARG A 74 -9.93 -17.41 -20.08
CA ARG A 74 -10.47 -18.09 -18.89
C ARG A 74 -9.62 -19.27 -18.41
N GLU A 75 -8.84 -19.90 -19.30
CA GLU A 75 -8.01 -21.06 -18.95
C GLU A 75 -6.75 -20.68 -18.17
N LYS A 76 -6.32 -19.42 -18.29
CA LYS A 76 -5.12 -18.90 -17.60
C LYS A 76 -5.44 -17.98 -16.41
N ARG A 77 -6.53 -18.26 -15.70
CA ARG A 77 -6.90 -17.50 -14.50
C ARG A 77 -5.82 -17.64 -13.43
N LEU A 78 -5.14 -16.55 -13.14
CA LEU A 78 -4.12 -16.53 -12.11
C LEU A 78 -4.74 -16.76 -10.73
N SER A 79 -4.05 -17.53 -9.90
CA SER A 79 -4.40 -17.70 -8.48
C SER A 79 -4.01 -16.48 -7.64
N ARG A 80 -3.03 -15.72 -8.13
CA ARG A 80 -2.53 -14.50 -7.50
C ARG A 80 -2.39 -13.41 -8.54
N TYR A 81 -2.78 -12.20 -8.19
CA TYR A 81 -2.52 -11.02 -9.01
C TYR A 81 -1.32 -10.27 -8.43
N PRO A 82 -0.28 -10.04 -9.25
CA PRO A 82 0.90 -9.31 -8.84
C PRO A 82 0.56 -7.86 -8.55
N GLY A 83 1.18 -7.30 -7.55
CA GLY A 83 1.00 -5.91 -7.17
C GLY A 83 2.25 -5.33 -6.54
N ILE A 84 2.22 -4.02 -6.39
CA ILE A 84 3.15 -3.26 -5.59
C ILE A 84 2.50 -2.87 -4.27
N LEU A 85 3.12 -3.24 -3.17
CA LEU A 85 2.72 -2.79 -1.84
C LEU A 85 3.35 -1.42 -1.57
N ILE A 86 2.53 -0.43 -1.29
CA ILE A 86 2.96 0.84 -0.70
C ILE A 86 3.04 0.60 0.81
N GLY A 87 4.21 0.21 1.30
CA GLY A 87 4.39 -0.17 2.69
C GLY A 87 4.37 1.03 3.64
N ARG A 88 4.94 2.15 3.20
CA ARG A 88 4.97 3.42 3.95
C ARG A 88 4.87 4.60 2.99
N LEU A 89 4.16 5.65 3.41
CA LEU A 89 4.06 6.91 2.71
C LEU A 89 3.92 8.04 3.72
N ALA A 90 4.82 9.01 3.66
CA ALA A 90 4.80 10.17 4.54
C ALA A 90 5.14 11.45 3.78
N VAL A 91 4.45 12.52 4.14
CA VAL A 91 4.72 13.89 3.67
C VAL A 91 5.31 14.67 4.84
N ALA A 92 6.36 15.44 4.60
CA ALA A 92 6.96 16.25 5.63
C ALA A 92 5.94 17.23 6.21
N LYS A 93 6.00 17.46 7.52
CA LYS A 93 5.03 18.25 8.30
C LYS A 93 4.70 19.60 7.67
N GLU A 94 5.71 20.29 7.18
CA GLU A 94 5.58 21.62 6.56
C GLU A 94 4.86 21.61 5.20
N PHE A 95 4.79 20.46 4.54
CA PHE A 95 4.10 20.24 3.27
C PHE A 95 2.78 19.47 3.43
N ALA A 96 2.39 19.15 4.66
CA ALA A 96 1.15 18.44 4.94
C ALA A 96 -0.08 19.27 4.51
N GLY A 97 -1.13 18.58 4.05
CA GLY A 97 -2.38 19.23 3.64
C GLY A 97 -2.35 19.96 2.28
N GLN A 98 -1.21 19.97 1.58
CA GLN A 98 -1.03 20.68 0.30
C GLN A 98 -1.19 19.78 -0.93
N GLY A 99 -1.71 18.55 -0.76
CA GLY A 99 -1.95 17.61 -1.88
C GLY A 99 -0.75 16.72 -2.26
N PHE A 100 0.44 16.94 -1.71
CA PHE A 100 1.65 16.17 -2.08
C PHE A 100 1.49 14.66 -1.87
N GLY A 101 0.76 14.21 -0.85
CA GLY A 101 0.48 12.79 -0.67
C GLY A 101 -0.24 12.16 -1.86
N SER A 102 -1.23 12.85 -2.42
CA SER A 102 -1.95 12.38 -3.61
C SER A 102 -1.07 12.38 -4.86
N GLU A 103 -0.21 13.38 -5.01
CA GLU A 103 0.79 13.43 -6.09
C GLU A 103 1.77 12.24 -6.02
N VAL A 104 2.22 11.88 -4.81
CA VAL A 104 3.08 10.70 -4.61
C VAL A 104 2.37 9.43 -4.99
N VAL A 105 1.10 9.25 -4.58
CA VAL A 105 0.30 8.07 -4.95
C VAL A 105 0.09 8.00 -6.46
N ARG A 106 -0.22 9.14 -7.11
CA ARG A 106 -0.35 9.23 -8.56
C ARG A 106 0.94 8.81 -9.26
N PHE A 107 2.08 9.38 -8.83
CA PHE A 107 3.41 9.03 -9.34
C PHE A 107 3.70 7.54 -9.21
N ILE A 108 3.42 6.92 -8.04
CA ILE A 108 3.66 5.48 -7.85
C ILE A 108 2.84 4.67 -8.85
N LYS A 109 1.56 4.98 -9.01
CA LYS A 109 0.68 4.26 -9.95
C LYS A 109 1.20 4.36 -11.39
N GLU A 110 1.54 5.56 -11.84
CA GLU A 110 2.09 5.81 -13.17
C GLU A 110 3.43 5.11 -13.37
N TRP A 111 4.30 5.16 -12.37
CA TRP A 111 5.65 4.59 -12.44
C TRP A 111 5.65 3.06 -12.59
N PHE A 112 4.66 2.38 -12.02
CA PHE A 112 4.60 0.92 -12.08
C PHE A 112 3.89 0.37 -13.34
N VAL A 113 3.29 1.22 -14.16
CA VAL A 113 2.68 0.82 -15.44
C VAL A 113 3.52 1.16 -16.69
N VAL A 114 4.64 1.87 -16.53
CA VAL A 114 5.51 2.18 -17.67
C VAL A 114 6.19 0.93 -18.22
N GLU A 115 6.43 0.89 -19.53
CA GLU A 115 7.01 -0.28 -20.23
C GLU A 115 8.39 -0.68 -19.70
N ASP A 116 9.19 0.28 -19.25
CA ASP A 116 10.53 0.04 -18.69
C ASP A 116 10.49 -0.61 -17.29
N ASN A 117 9.33 -0.75 -16.68
CA ASN A 117 9.21 -1.40 -15.38
C ASN A 117 9.49 -2.89 -15.51
N LYS A 118 10.49 -3.38 -14.79
CA LYS A 118 10.94 -4.76 -14.83
C LYS A 118 10.06 -5.73 -14.04
N SER A 119 8.99 -5.23 -13.41
CA SER A 119 8.05 -6.02 -12.61
C SER A 119 6.64 -5.79 -13.14
N GLY A 120 5.97 -6.85 -13.59
CA GLY A 120 4.55 -6.76 -13.94
C GLY A 120 3.73 -6.47 -12.67
N CYS A 121 3.07 -5.32 -12.61
CA CYS A 121 2.19 -4.93 -11.52
C CYS A 121 0.79 -4.65 -12.04
N ARG A 122 -0.17 -5.49 -11.65
CA ARG A 122 -1.59 -5.27 -11.93
C ARG A 122 -2.22 -4.34 -10.91
N LEU A 123 -1.77 -4.40 -9.66
CA LEU A 123 -2.42 -3.75 -8.54
C LEU A 123 -1.43 -2.87 -7.77
N ALA A 124 -1.90 -1.72 -7.30
CA ALA A 124 -1.31 -1.05 -6.14
C ALA A 124 -2.06 -1.51 -4.88
N ILE A 125 -1.32 -1.90 -3.86
CA ILE A 125 -1.83 -2.48 -2.61
C ILE A 125 -1.34 -1.61 -1.45
N VAL A 126 -2.14 -1.47 -0.41
CA VAL A 126 -1.76 -0.79 0.82
C VAL A 126 -2.43 -1.43 2.03
N ASP A 127 -1.67 -1.59 3.12
CA ASP A 127 -2.20 -1.81 4.46
C ASP A 127 -2.40 -0.43 5.14
N ALA A 128 -3.53 0.20 4.83
CA ALA A 128 -3.83 1.53 5.31
C ALA A 128 -4.12 1.52 6.81
N LYS A 129 -3.51 2.42 7.60
CA LYS A 129 -3.86 2.62 9.01
C LYS A 129 -5.37 2.78 9.13
N ASN A 130 -6.00 2.06 10.06
CA ASN A 130 -7.45 2.09 10.26
C ASN A 130 -7.90 3.38 10.96
N ASP A 131 -7.62 4.48 10.32
CA ASP A 131 -7.98 5.83 10.70
C ASP A 131 -8.83 6.46 9.61
N VAL A 132 -9.92 7.13 9.99
CA VAL A 132 -10.90 7.68 9.05
C VAL A 132 -10.26 8.62 8.01
N LYS A 133 -9.28 9.43 8.40
CA LYS A 133 -8.61 10.39 7.50
C LYS A 133 -7.69 9.64 6.51
N VAL A 134 -6.98 8.62 6.99
CA VAL A 134 -6.07 7.81 6.17
C VAL A 134 -6.87 6.96 5.17
N LEU A 135 -7.94 6.31 5.62
CA LEU A 135 -8.81 5.53 4.74
C LEU A 135 -9.45 6.41 3.66
N ALA A 136 -10.05 7.55 4.05
CA ALA A 136 -10.60 8.51 3.10
C ALA A 136 -9.56 9.10 2.14
N PHE A 137 -8.30 9.23 2.56
CA PHE A 137 -7.20 9.62 1.67
C PHE A 137 -6.99 8.57 0.57
N TYR A 138 -6.89 7.29 0.91
CA TYR A 138 -6.71 6.24 -0.09
C TYR A 138 -7.93 6.08 -1.00
N GLU A 139 -9.16 6.18 -0.47
CA GLU A 139 -10.39 6.15 -1.28
C GLU A 139 -10.41 7.27 -2.31
N ARG A 140 -10.09 8.52 -1.93
CA ARG A 140 -9.99 9.65 -2.88
C ARG A 140 -8.89 9.45 -3.93
N ASN A 141 -7.89 8.64 -3.66
CA ASN A 141 -6.83 8.27 -4.60
C ASN A 141 -7.14 6.98 -5.39
N GLY A 142 -8.40 6.53 -5.41
CA GLY A 142 -8.87 5.42 -6.24
C GLY A 142 -8.66 4.03 -5.65
N PHE A 143 -8.31 3.93 -4.37
CA PHE A 143 -8.24 2.65 -3.68
C PHE A 143 -9.61 2.21 -3.17
N SER A 144 -9.82 0.92 -3.13
CA SER A 144 -11.02 0.28 -2.58
C SER A 144 -10.62 -0.77 -1.56
N TYR A 145 -11.46 -0.99 -0.55
CA TYR A 145 -11.25 -2.08 0.40
C TYR A 145 -11.23 -3.43 -0.30
N LEU A 146 -10.27 -4.27 0.03
CA LEU A 146 -10.26 -5.64 -0.45
C LEU A 146 -11.39 -6.45 0.19
N PHE A 147 -11.74 -6.17 1.43
CA PHE A 147 -12.84 -6.80 2.15
C PHE A 147 -13.82 -5.77 2.72
N GLN A 148 -15.12 -6.09 2.68
CA GLN A 148 -16.14 -5.21 3.26
C GLN A 148 -16.05 -5.19 4.78
N THR A 149 -15.74 -6.32 5.39
CA THR A 149 -15.64 -6.46 6.84
C THR A 149 -14.22 -6.77 7.28
N GLU A 150 -13.83 -6.27 8.46
CA GLU A 150 -12.55 -6.61 9.08
C GLU A 150 -12.43 -8.10 9.39
N ARG A 151 -13.55 -8.78 9.66
CA ARG A 151 -13.58 -10.21 9.92
C ARG A 151 -13.17 -11.03 8.70
N ASP A 152 -13.65 -10.67 7.51
CA ASP A 152 -13.27 -11.37 6.28
C ASP A 152 -11.81 -11.09 5.90
N GLU A 153 -11.34 -9.87 6.17
CA GLU A 153 -9.95 -9.49 6.00
C GLU A 153 -9.04 -10.28 6.95
N PHE A 154 -9.44 -10.42 8.22
CA PHE A 154 -8.70 -11.22 9.18
C PHE A 154 -8.57 -12.68 8.75
N ARG A 155 -9.66 -13.29 8.25
CA ARG A 155 -9.64 -14.66 7.69
C ARG A 155 -8.68 -14.80 6.51
N TYR A 156 -8.61 -13.78 5.66
CA TYR A 156 -7.72 -13.76 4.51
C TYR A 156 -6.26 -13.69 4.90
N ILE A 157 -5.92 -12.88 5.92
CA ILE A 157 -4.55 -12.70 6.38
C ILE A 157 -4.10 -13.91 7.22
N ASN A 158 -4.96 -14.38 8.11
CA ASN A 158 -4.66 -15.48 9.05
C ASN A 158 -5.32 -16.78 8.57
N LEU A 159 -4.52 -17.71 8.12
CA LEU A 159 -5.00 -19.01 7.61
C LEU A 159 -5.38 -20.00 8.70
N SER A 160 -5.05 -19.74 9.97
CA SER A 160 -5.30 -20.65 11.08
C SER A 160 -6.68 -20.41 11.73
N LYS A 161 -7.40 -21.52 12.01
CA LYS A 161 -8.71 -21.47 12.69
C LYS A 161 -8.62 -20.96 14.13
N SER A 162 -7.50 -21.19 14.82
CA SER A 162 -7.28 -20.73 16.20
C SER A 162 -7.20 -19.20 16.30
N GLU A 163 -6.61 -18.56 15.31
CA GLU A 163 -6.52 -17.09 15.27
C GLU A 163 -7.86 -16.42 14.94
N GLN A 164 -8.76 -17.12 14.25
CA GLN A 164 -10.13 -16.64 14.00
C GLN A 164 -10.97 -16.50 15.29
N ALA A 165 -10.73 -17.35 16.28
CA ALA A 165 -11.37 -17.24 17.59
C ALA A 165 -10.85 -16.03 18.40
N LEU A 166 -9.57 -15.70 18.25
CA LEU A 166 -8.95 -14.55 18.86
C LEU A 166 -9.45 -13.22 18.31
N PHE A 167 -9.81 -13.17 17.02
CA PHE A 167 -10.38 -11.95 16.43
C PHE A 167 -11.71 -11.52 17.09
N ALA A 168 -12.54 -12.48 17.51
CA ALA A 168 -13.80 -12.18 18.16
C ALA A 168 -13.63 -11.47 19.53
N GLN A 169 -12.45 -11.54 20.10
CA GLN A 169 -12.11 -10.98 21.42
C GLN A 169 -11.27 -9.70 21.34
N ASN A 170 -10.72 -9.35 20.17
CA ASN A 170 -9.81 -8.22 20.00
C ASN A 170 -10.50 -7.03 19.35
N SER A 171 -10.05 -5.85 19.74
CA SER A 171 -10.39 -4.53 19.18
C SER A 171 -10.26 -4.48 17.65
N PRO A 172 -10.86 -3.48 16.98
CA PRO A 172 -10.74 -3.34 15.53
C PRO A 172 -9.28 -3.40 15.06
N ARG A 173 -9.07 -3.90 13.85
CA ARG A 173 -7.74 -4.02 13.24
C ARG A 173 -7.04 -2.66 13.20
N SER A 174 -5.73 -2.67 13.37
CA SER A 174 -4.88 -1.47 13.24
C SER A 174 -4.79 -0.97 11.80
N THR A 175 -4.97 -1.87 10.82
CA THR A 175 -4.90 -1.55 9.39
C THR A 175 -6.06 -2.17 8.61
N ARG A 176 -6.32 -1.64 7.41
CA ARG A 176 -7.27 -2.16 6.43
C ARG A 176 -6.57 -2.37 5.08
N LEU A 177 -6.76 -3.54 4.52
CA LEU A 177 -6.18 -3.89 3.22
C LEU A 177 -6.99 -3.26 2.09
N MET A 178 -6.35 -2.36 1.34
CA MET A 178 -6.95 -1.68 0.20
C MET A 178 -6.13 -1.91 -1.07
N TYR A 179 -6.77 -1.80 -2.22
CA TYR A 179 -6.12 -1.95 -3.52
C TYR A 179 -6.68 -0.98 -4.55
N CYS A 180 -5.85 -0.67 -5.55
CA CYS A 180 -6.23 0.04 -6.77
C CYS A 180 -5.82 -0.81 -7.98
N ASP A 181 -6.71 -0.97 -8.95
CA ASP A 181 -6.39 -1.58 -10.25
C ASP A 181 -5.62 -0.56 -11.09
N LEU A 182 -4.52 -0.99 -11.71
CA LEU A 182 -3.63 -0.12 -12.48
C LEU A 182 -3.90 -0.16 -14.00
N LEU A 183 -4.94 -0.89 -14.44
CA LEU A 183 -5.42 -0.84 -15.84
C LEU A 183 -6.34 0.34 -16.09
#